data_1060d161f2e7a290ae51f07df03c53ab
#
_entry.id   1060d161f2e7a290ae51f07df03c53ab
#
_cell.length_a   1.000
_cell.length_b   1.000
_cell.length_c   1.000
_cell.angle_alpha   90.00
_cell.angle_beta   90.00
_cell.angle_gamma   90.00
#
_symmetry.space_group_name_H-M   'P 1'
#
loop_
_entity.id
_entity.type
_entity.pdbx_description
1 polymer ?
#
loop_
_entity_poly.entity_id
_entity_poly.type
_entity_poly.pdbx_seq_one_letter_code
_entity_poly.pdbx_strand_id
1 'polypeptide(L)' 'MRNTKQRDCIFDIVNSSYNHLNAYQIYDIAKKIIYNISLGTVYRNLAWL' A
#
# COMPACT_ATOMS: atom_id res chain seq x y z
N MET A 1 -9.79 -6.82 14.37
CA MET A 1 -8.33 -6.81 14.28
C MET A 1 -7.88 -5.86 13.20
N ARG A 2 -6.92 -5.02 13.51
CA ARG A 2 -6.54 -4.06 12.51
C ARG A 2 -5.34 -4.53 11.69
N ASN A 3 -5.32 -4.12 10.43
CA ASN A 3 -4.32 -4.56 9.49
C ASN A 3 -3.14 -3.59 9.45
N THR A 4 -2.48 -3.44 10.60
CA THR A 4 -1.36 -2.53 10.67
C THR A 4 -0.23 -2.94 9.76
N LYS A 5 -0.07 -4.25 9.57
CA LYS A 5 0.98 -4.75 8.69
C LYS A 5 0.78 -4.27 7.26
N GLN A 6 -0.46 -4.28 6.78
CA GLN A 6 -0.76 -3.81 5.44
C GLN A 6 -0.59 -2.31 5.34
N ARG A 7 -1.04 -1.59 6.35
CA ARG A 7 -0.89 -0.14 6.37
C ARG A 7 0.57 0.26 6.40
N ASP A 8 1.37 -0.40 7.22
CA ASP A 8 2.78 -0.09 7.33
C ASP A 8 3.51 -0.38 6.03
N CYS A 9 3.13 -1.44 5.35
CA CYS A 9 3.70 -1.79 4.06
C CYS A 9 3.45 -0.69 3.04
N ILE A 10 2.21 -0.23 2.95
CA ILE A 10 1.84 0.82 2.01
C ILE A 10 2.56 2.12 2.36
N PHE A 11 2.63 2.42 3.64
CA PHE A 11 3.30 3.62 4.12
C PHE A 11 4.78 3.62 3.71
N ASP A 12 5.43 2.46 3.87
CA ASP A 12 6.83 2.32 3.50
C ASP A 12 7.03 2.52 2.00
N ILE A 13 6.13 1.98 1.21
CA ILE A 13 6.23 2.11 -0.24
C ILE A 13 6.13 3.57 -0.63
N VAL A 14 5.17 4.28 -0.06
CA VAL A 14 4.97 5.70 -0.36
C VAL A 14 6.18 6.52 0.06
N ASN A 15 6.70 6.23 1.24
CA ASN A 15 7.83 6.99 1.76
C ASN A 15 9.13 6.71 1.04
N SER A 16 9.27 5.52 0.49
CA SER A 16 10.49 5.13 -0.21
C SER A 16 10.50 5.60 -1.66
N SER A 17 9.37 6.07 -2.13
CA SER A 17 9.21 6.41 -3.53
C SER A 17 9.59 7.87 -3.77
N TYR A 18 10.43 8.10 -4.74
CA TYR A 18 10.77 9.45 -5.16
C TYR A 18 9.76 9.99 -6.15
N ASN A 19 9.17 9.09 -6.93
CA ASN A 19 8.17 9.46 -7.91
C ASN A 19 6.80 9.24 -7.32
N HIS A 20 5.84 10.00 -7.84
CA HIS A 20 4.45 9.81 -7.43
C HIS A 20 3.94 8.53 -8.03
N LEU A 21 3.58 7.59 -7.17
CA LEU A 21 3.02 6.32 -7.60
C LEU A 21 1.51 6.39 -7.51
N ASN A 22 0.84 5.81 -8.49
CA ASN A 22 -0.61 5.70 -8.40
C ASN A 22 -0.97 4.45 -7.60
N ALA A 23 -2.25 4.29 -7.30
CA ALA A 23 -2.70 3.19 -6.45
C ALA A 23 -2.38 1.82 -7.05
N TYR A 24 -2.45 1.69 -8.35
CA TYR A 24 -2.14 0.43 -9.01
C TYR A 24 -0.68 0.06 -8.86
N GLN A 25 0.20 1.04 -8.96
CA GLN A 25 1.62 0.80 -8.82
C GLN A 25 1.96 0.39 -7.39
N ILE A 26 1.34 1.07 -6.42
CA ILE A 26 1.53 0.75 -5.02
C ILE A 26 1.00 -0.66 -4.74
N TYR A 27 -0.16 -0.97 -5.28
CA TYR A 27 -0.75 -2.29 -5.12
C TYR A 27 0.17 -3.37 -5.68
N ASP A 28 0.76 -3.12 -6.84
CA ASP A 28 1.62 -4.08 -7.50
C ASP A 28 2.84 -4.41 -6.63
N ILE A 29 3.41 -3.39 -6.01
CA ILE A 29 4.56 -3.56 -5.13
C ILE A 29 4.12 -4.26 -3.83
N ALA A 30 3.05 -3.78 -3.23
CA ALA A 30 2.56 -4.32 -1.96
C ALA A 30 2.17 -5.78 -2.09
N LYS A 31 1.64 -6.15 -3.24
CA LYS A 31 1.19 -7.52 -3.49
C LYS A 31 2.36 -8.51 -3.45
N LYS A 32 3.54 -8.06 -3.77
CA LYS A 32 4.73 -8.90 -3.72
C LYS A 32 5.18 -9.16 -2.30
N ILE A 33 4.78 -8.31 -1.39
CA ILE A 33 5.13 -8.44 0.03
C ILE A 33 4.01 -9.12 0.78
N ILE A 34 2.77 -8.69 0.52
CA ILE A 34 1.58 -9.25 1.15
C ILE A 34 0.69 -9.77 0.03
N TYR A 35 0.77 -11.06 -0.25
CA TYR A 35 0.16 -11.62 -1.45
C TYR A 35 -1.36 -11.49 -1.48
N ASN A 36 -1.99 -11.42 -0.31
CA ASN A 36 -3.45 -11.35 -0.24
C ASN A 36 -3.99 -9.95 -0.04
N ILE A 37 -3.15 -8.94 -0.23
CA ILE A 37 -3.62 -7.55 -0.12
C ILE A 37 -4.55 -7.25 -1.31
N SER A 38 -5.56 -6.42 -1.06
CA SER A 38 -6.50 -6.06 -2.10
C SER A 38 -6.29 -4.62 -2.53
N LEU A 39 -6.73 -4.32 -3.74
CA LEU A 39 -6.66 -2.95 -4.25
C LEU A 39 -7.50 -2.01 -3.39
N GLY A 40 -8.63 -2.50 -2.88
CA GLY A 40 -9.46 -1.71 -1.98
C GLY A 40 -8.72 -1.30 -0.73
N THR A 41 -7.91 -2.21 -0.20
CA THR A 41 -7.11 -1.91 0.98
C THR A 41 -6.10 -0.80 0.68
N VAL A 42 -5.50 -0.85 -0.51
CA VAL A 42 -4.54 0.18 -0.91
C VAL A 42 -5.24 1.54 -0.97
N TYR A 43 -6.38 1.62 -1.63
CA TYR A 43 -7.12 2.87 -1.73
C TYR A 43 -7.51 3.41 -0.35
N ARG A 44 -7.97 2.52 0.52
CA ARG A 44 -8.39 2.92 1.85
C ARG A 44 -7.22 3.50 2.64
N ASN A 45 -6.07 2.86 2.55
CA ASN A 45 -4.91 3.34 3.29
C ASN A 45 -4.36 4.63 2.70
N LEU A 46 -4.43 4.79 1.40
CA LEU A 46 -3.99 6.04 0.79
C LEU A 46 -4.88 7.20 1.21
N ALA A 47 -6.15 6.94 1.44
CA ALA A 47 -7.06 7.98 1.91
C ALA A 47 -6.71 8.44 3.32
N TRP A 48 -6.02 7.61 4.08
CA TRP A 48 -5.57 7.95 5.42
C TRP A 48 -4.41 8.93 5.40
N LEU A 49 -3.64 8.91 4.33
CA LEU A 49 -2.48 9.78 4.21
C LEU A 49 -2.91 11.15 3.71
#